data_aca0f2a6c06b2d4a0d6afab5f71d11e5
#
_entry.id   aca0f2a6c06b2d4a0d6afab5f71d11e5
#
_cell.length_a   1.000
_cell.length_b   1.000
_cell.length_c   1.000
_cell.angle_alpha   90.00
_cell.angle_beta   90.00
_cell.angle_gamma   90.00
#
_symmetry.space_group_name_H-M   'P 1'
#
loop_
_entity.id
_entity.type
_entity.pdbx_description
1 polymer ?
#
loop_
_entity_poly.entity_id
_entity_poly.type
_entity_poly.pdbx_seq_one_letter_code
_entity_poly.pdbx_strand_id
1 'polypeptide(L)'
;DVYKRQAAAIAQEQTNGNGLGDIGLSANYRLFGERGWRPETVLTAGVTAPTGRAPYGLDWKVIERDDDDYIRFAVPKEQPTGNGVWQANVGLSMVKTADPAILFANLGYVHSFPRGFNDIDSNPDTVNPGDVKLGGSVYFGAGVAFAFNERTSLSLSFSDRISARASTRFQGGQWMKVIGSDANAASLNLGVTYALNQHTTLVTLLGIGLTPDAPDFTLAFKIPYML
;
A
#
# COMPACT_ATOMS: atom_id res chain seq x y z
N ASP A 1 -41.99 13.57 18.59
CA ASP A 1 -41.08 14.54 18.02
C ASP A 1 -39.66 14.01 18.13
N VAL A 2 -39.21 13.39 17.06
CA VAL A 2 -37.85 12.86 16.97
C VAL A 2 -36.92 14.05 16.76
N TYR A 3 -36.20 14.43 17.78
CA TYR A 3 -35.13 15.41 17.67
C TYR A 3 -34.06 14.88 16.70
N LYS A 4 -34.12 15.28 15.44
CA LYS A 4 -33.00 15.25 14.52
C LYS A 4 -31.97 16.24 15.06
N ARG A 5 -31.07 15.79 15.91
CA ARG A 5 -29.83 16.52 16.16
C ARG A 5 -29.04 16.47 14.87
N GLN A 6 -29.12 17.53 14.08
CA GLN A 6 -28.13 17.77 13.05
C GLN A 6 -26.81 17.88 13.78
N ALA A 7 -25.88 16.93 13.51
CA ALA A 7 -24.52 17.07 13.95
C ALA A 7 -23.95 18.30 13.21
N ALA A 8 -23.94 19.44 13.89
CA ALA A 8 -23.21 20.60 13.42
C ALA A 8 -21.74 20.22 13.34
N ALA A 9 -21.05 20.57 12.27
CA ALA A 9 -19.61 20.40 12.18
C ALA A 9 -18.97 21.21 13.33
N ILE A 10 -18.33 20.50 14.27
CA ILE A 10 -17.78 21.09 15.49
C ILE A 10 -16.55 21.93 15.14
N ALA A 11 -15.74 21.45 14.18
CA ALA A 11 -14.61 22.17 13.59
C ALA A 11 -14.32 21.59 12.20
N GLN A 12 -13.81 22.40 11.29
CA GLN A 12 -13.26 21.97 10.02
C GLN A 12 -11.83 22.45 9.94
N GLU A 13 -10.89 21.51 9.97
CA GLU A 13 -9.46 21.77 9.85
C GLU A 13 -8.92 21.13 8.59
N GLN A 14 -8.04 21.86 7.90
CA GLN A 14 -7.31 21.36 6.74
C GLN A 14 -5.88 21.10 7.13
N THR A 15 -5.44 19.86 6.97
CA THR A 15 -4.03 19.49 7.07
C THR A 15 -3.44 19.37 5.66
N ASN A 16 -2.38 20.10 5.39
CA ASN A 16 -1.65 20.02 4.12
C ASN A 16 -0.36 19.22 4.34
N GLY A 17 -0.15 18.22 3.49
CA GLY A 17 1.10 17.46 3.48
C GLY A 17 1.74 17.53 2.10
N ASN A 18 2.94 18.12 2.04
CA ASN A 18 3.81 18.04 0.88
C ASN A 18 5.18 17.53 1.31
N GLY A 19 5.84 16.78 0.46
CA GLY A 19 7.16 16.22 0.74
C GLY A 19 7.48 15.03 -0.14
N LEU A 20 8.74 14.64 -0.12
CA LEU A 20 9.17 13.39 -0.73
C LEU A 20 8.65 12.22 0.11
N GLY A 21 8.24 11.16 -0.57
CA GLY A 21 7.93 9.88 0.06
C GLY A 21 9.19 9.06 0.36
N ASP A 22 8.98 7.82 0.76
CA ASP A 22 10.08 6.87 0.93
C ASP A 22 10.70 6.51 -0.42
N ILE A 23 12.03 6.45 -0.48
CA ILE A 23 12.78 6.10 -1.68
C ILE A 23 13.02 4.61 -1.72
N GLY A 24 12.57 3.95 -2.80
CA GLY A 24 12.79 2.53 -3.05
C GLY A 24 13.81 2.30 -4.15
N LEU A 25 14.65 1.29 -3.96
CA LEU A 25 15.56 0.74 -4.97
C LEU A 25 15.26 -0.74 -5.11
N SER A 26 15.11 -1.22 -6.35
CA SER A 26 14.89 -2.64 -6.62
C SER A 26 15.71 -3.12 -7.81
N ALA A 27 16.05 -4.39 -7.79
CA ALA A 27 16.72 -5.10 -8.89
C ALA A 27 15.89 -6.32 -9.29
N ASN A 28 15.85 -6.58 -10.58
CA ASN A 28 15.17 -7.74 -11.16
C ASN A 28 16.22 -8.63 -11.83
N TYR A 29 16.17 -9.92 -11.51
CA TYR A 29 17.05 -10.90 -12.08
C TYR A 29 16.24 -12.06 -12.69
N ARG A 30 16.39 -12.30 -13.98
CA ARG A 30 15.74 -13.41 -14.66
C ARG A 30 16.42 -14.72 -14.29
N LEU A 31 15.75 -15.54 -13.47
CA LEU A 31 16.22 -16.85 -13.05
C LEU A 31 16.14 -17.86 -14.20
N PHE A 32 15.03 -17.87 -14.91
CA PHE A 32 14.75 -18.82 -15.96
C PHE A 32 14.03 -18.13 -17.11
N GLY A 33 14.41 -18.44 -18.34
CA GLY A 33 13.61 -18.15 -19.53
C GLY A 33 12.52 -19.22 -19.73
N GLU A 34 11.46 -18.85 -20.43
CA GLU A 34 10.39 -19.78 -20.79
C GLU A 34 10.93 -20.92 -21.67
N ARG A 35 10.63 -22.17 -21.31
CA ARG A 35 11.00 -23.35 -22.10
C ARG A 35 10.06 -24.53 -21.80
N GLY A 36 9.36 -25.01 -22.82
CA GLY A 36 8.40 -26.10 -22.66
C GLY A 36 7.33 -25.74 -21.61
N TRP A 37 7.19 -26.55 -20.56
CA TRP A 37 6.25 -26.29 -19.47
C TRP A 37 6.75 -25.26 -18.43
N ARG A 38 8.05 -24.97 -18.41
CA ARG A 38 8.65 -24.05 -17.45
C ARG A 38 8.34 -22.59 -17.79
N PRO A 39 7.76 -21.80 -16.86
CA PRO A 39 7.50 -20.38 -17.08
C PRO A 39 8.78 -19.57 -17.09
N GLU A 40 8.78 -18.42 -17.72
CA GLU A 40 9.77 -17.38 -17.46
C GLU A 40 9.61 -16.93 -16.00
N THR A 41 10.72 -16.87 -15.28
CA THR A 41 10.71 -16.56 -13.84
C THR A 41 11.73 -15.47 -13.54
N VAL A 42 11.26 -14.41 -12.90
CA VAL A 42 12.06 -13.25 -12.49
C VAL A 42 12.02 -13.14 -10.98
N LEU A 43 13.21 -13.04 -10.39
CA LEU A 43 13.40 -12.68 -8.98
C LEU A 43 13.51 -11.16 -8.88
N THR A 44 12.75 -10.59 -7.98
CA THR A 44 12.83 -9.17 -7.60
C THR A 44 13.35 -9.08 -6.18
N ALA A 45 14.34 -8.23 -5.94
CA ALA A 45 14.78 -7.87 -4.60
C ALA A 45 14.87 -6.34 -4.49
N GLY A 46 14.44 -5.79 -3.37
CA GLY A 46 14.43 -4.34 -3.20
C GLY A 46 14.52 -3.91 -1.75
N VAL A 47 14.87 -2.65 -1.57
CA VAL A 47 14.96 -1.98 -0.26
C VAL A 47 14.28 -0.62 -0.38
N THR A 48 13.52 -0.25 0.64
CA THR A 48 12.90 1.07 0.76
C THR A 48 13.47 1.78 1.97
N ALA A 49 14.05 2.95 1.73
CA ALA A 49 14.58 3.83 2.76
C ALA A 49 13.51 4.78 3.27
N PRO A 50 13.39 5.01 4.59
CA PRO A 50 12.40 5.91 5.18
C PRO A 50 12.86 7.37 5.06
N THR A 51 12.83 7.90 3.84
CA THR A 51 13.19 9.28 3.51
C THR A 51 12.01 10.23 3.60
N GLY A 52 10.80 9.70 3.61
CA GLY A 52 9.57 10.44 3.84
C GLY A 52 9.38 10.81 5.31
N ARG A 53 8.40 11.68 5.57
CA ARG A 53 8.01 12.04 6.93
C ARG A 53 7.30 10.84 7.58
N ALA A 54 7.84 10.38 8.71
CA ALA A 54 7.27 9.28 9.47
C ALA A 54 5.90 9.65 10.07
N PRO A 55 4.98 8.68 10.28
CA PRO A 55 3.72 8.89 10.98
C PRO A 55 3.86 8.99 12.50
N TYR A 56 5.08 9.05 13.02
CA TYR A 56 5.42 9.11 14.45
C TYR A 56 6.20 10.38 14.75
N GLY A 57 6.01 10.94 15.96
CA GLY A 57 6.64 12.19 16.36
C GLY A 57 6.12 13.41 15.59
N LEU A 58 4.85 13.37 15.19
CA LEU A 58 4.19 14.49 14.53
C LEU A 58 3.77 15.55 15.55
N ASP A 59 3.85 16.80 15.11
CA ASP A 59 3.25 17.89 15.87
C ASP A 59 1.72 17.84 15.74
N TRP A 60 1.05 18.03 16.89
CA TRP A 60 -0.40 18.02 16.98
C TRP A 60 -0.96 19.44 17.15
N LYS A 61 -2.09 19.70 16.53
CA LYS A 61 -2.92 20.87 16.80
C LYS A 61 -4.11 20.40 17.63
N VAL A 62 -4.21 20.91 18.85
CA VAL A 62 -5.34 20.64 19.72
C VAL A 62 -6.45 21.65 19.40
N ILE A 63 -7.67 21.15 19.23
CA ILE A 63 -8.87 21.94 19.00
C ILE A 63 -9.76 21.70 20.20
N GLU A 64 -9.95 22.74 20.99
CA GLU A 64 -10.83 22.76 22.16
C GLU A 64 -12.04 23.64 21.84
N ARG A 65 -13.19 23.28 22.36
CA ARG A 65 -14.39 24.09 22.23
C ARG A 65 -14.54 24.94 23.49
N ASP A 66 -14.64 26.26 23.32
CA ASP A 66 -14.72 27.22 24.44
C ASP A 66 -15.94 27.00 25.34
N ASP A 67 -17.00 26.33 24.85
CA ASP A 67 -18.25 26.13 25.58
C ASP A 67 -18.43 24.71 26.17
N ASP A 68 -17.45 23.80 25.95
CA ASP A 68 -17.59 22.40 26.37
C ASP A 68 -16.23 21.76 26.63
N ASP A 69 -15.83 21.70 27.89
CA ASP A 69 -14.55 21.14 28.37
C ASP A 69 -14.36 19.64 28.04
N TYR A 70 -15.39 18.96 27.52
CA TYR A 70 -15.36 17.53 27.19
C TYR A 70 -15.05 17.24 25.73
N ILE A 71 -15.05 18.24 24.86
CA ILE A 71 -14.77 18.03 23.43
C ILE A 71 -13.41 18.60 23.08
N ARG A 72 -12.44 17.69 23.06
CA ARG A 72 -11.06 17.98 22.69
C ARG A 72 -10.63 17.05 21.56
N PHE A 73 -10.21 17.61 20.43
CA PHE A 73 -9.69 16.86 19.30
C PHE A 73 -8.24 17.27 19.04
N ALA A 74 -7.42 16.28 18.68
CA ALA A 74 -6.07 16.53 18.20
C ALA A 74 -5.98 16.10 16.73
N VAL A 75 -5.49 16.99 15.89
CA VAL A 75 -5.20 16.69 14.48
C VAL A 75 -3.71 16.91 14.21
N PRO A 76 -3.06 16.07 13.42
CA PRO A 76 -1.67 16.29 13.07
C PRO A 76 -1.57 17.57 12.22
N LYS A 77 -0.59 18.43 12.50
CA LYS A 77 -0.35 19.65 11.71
C LYS A 77 0.05 19.33 10.28
N GLU A 78 0.74 18.23 10.08
CA GLU A 78 1.25 17.80 8.79
C GLU A 78 0.98 16.31 8.57
N GLN A 79 0.65 15.95 7.31
CA GLN A 79 0.42 14.54 6.99
C GLN A 79 1.76 13.79 6.79
N PRO A 80 1.85 12.52 7.23
CA PRO A 80 3.00 11.68 6.93
C PRO A 80 3.11 11.42 5.43
N THR A 81 4.33 11.36 4.91
CA THR A 81 4.61 11.06 3.50
C THR A 81 5.32 9.72 3.32
N GLY A 82 5.72 9.06 4.40
CA GLY A 82 6.40 7.77 4.40
C GLY A 82 6.01 6.90 5.59
N ASN A 83 6.49 5.67 5.57
CA ASN A 83 6.22 4.68 6.63
C ASN A 83 7.15 4.84 7.85
N GLY A 84 8.22 5.60 7.71
CA GLY A 84 9.19 5.88 8.76
C GLY A 84 10.14 4.72 9.09
N VAL A 85 10.05 3.55 8.46
CA VAL A 85 10.89 2.38 8.74
C VAL A 85 11.55 1.85 7.46
N TRP A 86 12.72 1.24 7.61
CA TRP A 86 13.34 0.51 6.53
C TRP A 86 12.52 -0.74 6.17
N GLN A 87 12.40 -1.00 4.87
CA GLN A 87 11.74 -2.21 4.37
C GLN A 87 12.64 -2.90 3.35
N ALA A 88 12.64 -4.23 3.39
CA ALA A 88 13.23 -5.06 2.35
C ALA A 88 12.14 -5.94 1.75
N ASN A 89 12.17 -6.11 0.44
CA ASN A 89 11.23 -6.98 -0.27
C ASN A 89 11.97 -7.99 -1.14
N VAL A 90 11.38 -9.17 -1.23
CA VAL A 90 11.79 -10.21 -2.16
C VAL A 90 10.53 -10.80 -2.81
N GLY A 91 10.59 -11.06 -4.11
CA GLY A 91 9.45 -11.60 -4.83
C GLY A 91 9.86 -12.41 -6.06
N LEU A 92 8.96 -13.26 -6.48
CA LEU A 92 9.04 -14.03 -7.72
C LEU A 92 7.87 -13.65 -8.61
N SER A 93 8.15 -13.38 -9.88
CA SER A 93 7.15 -13.19 -10.92
C SER A 93 7.34 -14.26 -11.99
N MET A 94 6.24 -14.87 -12.40
CA MET A 94 6.24 -15.96 -13.37
C MET A 94 5.28 -15.63 -14.51
N VAL A 95 5.72 -15.87 -15.74
CA VAL A 95 4.90 -15.70 -16.94
C VAL A 95 5.04 -16.94 -17.80
N LYS A 96 3.92 -17.42 -18.34
CA LYS A 96 3.85 -18.57 -19.21
C LYS A 96 2.93 -18.31 -20.39
N THR A 97 3.47 -18.41 -21.59
CA THR A 97 2.67 -18.36 -22.80
C THR A 97 1.98 -19.71 -23.03
N ALA A 98 0.66 -19.67 -23.14
CA ALA A 98 -0.20 -20.83 -23.41
C ALA A 98 -1.24 -20.41 -24.46
N ASP A 99 -0.80 -20.29 -25.74
CA ASP A 99 -1.60 -19.79 -26.86
C ASP A 99 -3.04 -20.33 -26.84
N PRO A 100 -4.08 -19.45 -26.86
CA PRO A 100 -4.04 -17.99 -27.06
C PRO A 100 -3.93 -17.17 -25.78
N ALA A 101 -3.61 -17.79 -24.63
CA ALA A 101 -3.56 -17.14 -23.33
C ALA A 101 -2.12 -16.91 -22.86
N ILE A 102 -1.94 -15.93 -21.99
CA ILE A 102 -0.73 -15.69 -21.21
C ILE A 102 -1.12 -15.86 -19.74
N LEU A 103 -0.51 -16.82 -19.06
CA LEU A 103 -0.67 -17.02 -17.63
C LEU A 103 0.41 -16.24 -16.88
N PHE A 104 0.06 -15.59 -15.79
CA PHE A 104 1.03 -14.92 -14.94
C PHE A 104 0.71 -15.13 -13.47
N ALA A 105 1.75 -15.16 -12.64
CA ALA A 105 1.64 -15.27 -11.21
C ALA A 105 2.76 -14.51 -10.54
N ASN A 106 2.52 -14.04 -9.33
CA ASN A 106 3.53 -13.45 -8.47
C ASN A 106 3.38 -13.92 -7.02
N LEU A 107 4.47 -13.91 -6.30
CA LEU A 107 4.52 -14.19 -4.87
C LEU A 107 5.68 -13.41 -4.28
N GLY A 108 5.50 -12.77 -3.13
CA GLY A 108 6.60 -12.09 -2.48
C GLY A 108 6.33 -11.79 -1.03
N TYR A 109 7.39 -11.30 -0.38
CA TYR A 109 7.40 -10.94 1.02
C TYR A 109 8.07 -9.59 1.24
N VAL A 110 7.47 -8.78 2.10
CA VAL A 110 8.02 -7.51 2.56
C VAL A 110 8.32 -7.61 4.03
N HIS A 111 9.57 -7.38 4.41
CA HIS A 111 10.02 -7.30 5.79
C HIS A 111 10.23 -5.86 6.20
N SER A 112 9.68 -5.47 7.34
CA SER A 112 9.87 -4.14 7.94
C SER A 112 10.79 -4.24 9.14
N PHE A 113 11.86 -3.44 9.15
CA PHE A 113 12.81 -3.40 10.26
C PHE A 113 12.31 -2.48 11.37
N PRO A 114 12.49 -2.85 12.65
CA PRO A 114 12.12 -1.99 13.76
C PRO A 114 12.95 -0.70 13.74
N ARG A 115 12.31 0.41 14.18
CA ARG A 115 12.97 1.71 14.32
C ARG A 115 12.45 2.44 15.56
N GLY A 116 13.36 3.12 16.25
CA GLY A 116 13.05 3.99 17.38
C GLY A 116 12.59 5.37 16.92
N PHE A 117 11.63 5.92 17.64
CA PHE A 117 11.11 7.28 17.48
C PHE A 117 11.09 7.98 18.84
N ASN A 118 11.20 9.32 18.81
CA ASN A 118 11.16 10.12 20.04
C ASN A 118 9.76 10.17 20.65
N ASP A 119 8.74 9.90 19.84
CA ASP A 119 7.35 9.82 20.26
C ASP A 119 6.60 8.84 19.39
N ILE A 120 5.93 7.87 19.99
CA ILE A 120 5.18 6.82 19.28
C ILE A 120 3.68 6.84 19.62
N ASP A 121 3.25 7.73 20.50
CA ASP A 121 1.83 7.88 20.78
C ASP A 121 1.21 9.05 19.99
N SER A 122 -0.09 9.16 20.07
CA SER A 122 -0.86 10.24 19.44
C SER A 122 -1.42 11.24 20.47
N ASN A 123 -0.91 11.22 21.71
CA ASN A 123 -1.35 12.14 22.74
C ASN A 123 -0.55 13.46 22.63
N PRO A 124 -1.21 14.59 22.33
CA PRO A 124 -0.53 15.86 22.13
C PRO A 124 0.14 16.43 23.39
N ASP A 125 -0.18 15.89 24.57
CA ASP A 125 0.30 16.39 25.85
C ASP A 125 1.50 15.62 26.41
N THR A 126 1.83 14.48 25.79
CA THR A 126 2.91 13.60 26.25
C THR A 126 3.88 13.30 25.13
N VAL A 127 5.13 13.06 25.48
CA VAL A 127 6.17 12.58 24.56
C VAL A 127 6.65 11.23 25.07
N ASN A 128 6.30 10.18 24.35
CA ASN A 128 6.58 8.81 24.75
C ASN A 128 7.53 8.14 23.74
N PRO A 129 8.85 8.14 24.00
CA PRO A 129 9.80 7.50 23.11
C PRO A 129 9.63 5.99 23.09
N GLY A 130 9.86 5.40 21.93
CA GLY A 130 9.71 3.97 21.78
C GLY A 130 10.11 3.45 20.40
N ASP A 131 10.01 2.14 20.25
CA ASP A 131 10.30 1.45 19.01
C ASP A 131 9.01 0.98 18.32
N VAL A 132 9.00 1.09 17.01
CA VAL A 132 7.91 0.61 16.16
C VAL A 132 8.44 -0.44 15.20
N LYS A 133 7.71 -1.54 15.08
CA LYS A 133 7.94 -2.59 14.09
C LYS A 133 6.64 -2.80 13.31
N LEU A 134 6.62 -2.41 12.05
CA LEU A 134 5.50 -2.73 11.17
C LEU A 134 5.48 -4.23 10.89
N GLY A 135 4.30 -4.80 10.76
CA GLY A 135 4.13 -6.20 10.42
C GLY A 135 4.71 -6.51 9.03
N GLY A 136 5.30 -7.69 8.88
CA GLY A 136 5.68 -8.18 7.56
C GLY A 136 4.44 -8.45 6.70
N SER A 137 4.57 -8.34 5.38
CA SER A 137 3.48 -8.62 4.45
C SER A 137 3.87 -9.70 3.45
N VAL A 138 2.97 -10.63 3.20
CA VAL A 138 3.02 -11.54 2.05
C VAL A 138 2.08 -11.01 0.98
N TYR A 139 2.52 -10.99 -0.26
CA TYR A 139 1.64 -10.69 -1.39
C TYR A 139 1.74 -11.81 -2.42
N PHE A 140 0.61 -12.13 -3.04
CA PHE A 140 0.54 -13.09 -4.12
C PHE A 140 -0.58 -12.73 -5.09
N GLY A 141 -0.46 -13.21 -6.29
CA GLY A 141 -1.46 -13.02 -7.32
C GLY A 141 -1.27 -13.96 -8.47
N ALA A 142 -2.33 -14.19 -9.21
CA ALA A 142 -2.31 -14.95 -10.44
C ALA A 142 -3.37 -14.43 -11.39
N GLY A 143 -3.13 -14.60 -12.68
CA GLY A 143 -4.07 -14.16 -13.68
C GLY A 143 -3.80 -14.74 -15.05
N VAL A 144 -4.70 -14.38 -15.95
CA VAL A 144 -4.67 -14.77 -17.35
C VAL A 144 -4.93 -13.54 -18.23
N ALA A 145 -4.21 -13.43 -19.31
CA ALA A 145 -4.45 -12.44 -20.35
C ALA A 145 -4.72 -13.13 -21.68
N PHE A 146 -5.65 -12.58 -22.45
CA PHE A 146 -6.03 -13.06 -23.77
C PHE A 146 -5.85 -11.95 -24.80
N ALA A 147 -5.18 -12.24 -25.90
CA ALA A 147 -5.17 -11.37 -27.06
C ALA A 147 -6.44 -11.61 -27.90
N PHE A 148 -7.32 -10.61 -27.98
CA PHE A 148 -8.51 -10.66 -28.84
C PHE A 148 -8.17 -10.43 -30.32
N ASN A 149 -7.22 -9.53 -30.54
CA ASN A 149 -6.70 -9.19 -31.84
C ASN A 149 -5.31 -8.52 -31.66
N GLU A 150 -4.69 -8.10 -32.75
CA GLU A 150 -3.36 -7.47 -32.76
C GLU A 150 -3.25 -6.19 -31.94
N ARG A 151 -4.38 -5.57 -31.59
CA ARG A 151 -4.44 -4.30 -30.87
C ARG A 151 -5.07 -4.37 -29.49
N THR A 152 -5.84 -5.44 -29.21
CA THR A 152 -6.67 -5.49 -27.98
C THR A 152 -6.37 -6.76 -27.20
N SER A 153 -6.05 -6.62 -25.94
CA SER A 153 -5.99 -7.73 -25.00
C SER A 153 -6.82 -7.46 -23.75
N LEU A 154 -7.31 -8.53 -23.15
CA LEU A 154 -8.06 -8.53 -21.91
C LEU A 154 -7.30 -9.36 -20.88
N SER A 155 -7.27 -8.91 -19.64
CA SER A 155 -6.69 -9.68 -18.53
C SER A 155 -7.65 -9.76 -17.36
N LEU A 156 -7.64 -10.90 -16.70
CA LEU A 156 -8.32 -11.14 -15.44
C LEU A 156 -7.32 -11.67 -14.44
N SER A 157 -7.25 -11.08 -13.25
CA SER A 157 -6.33 -11.53 -12.23
C SER A 157 -6.90 -11.34 -10.83
N PHE A 158 -6.45 -12.19 -9.94
CA PHE A 158 -6.62 -12.06 -8.51
C PHE A 158 -5.31 -11.59 -7.89
N SER A 159 -5.38 -10.72 -6.90
CA SER A 159 -4.24 -10.31 -6.08
C SER A 159 -4.65 -10.21 -4.62
N ASP A 160 -3.75 -10.57 -3.73
CA ASP A 160 -3.95 -10.50 -2.29
C ASP A 160 -2.67 -10.06 -1.59
N ARG A 161 -2.83 -9.25 -0.56
CA ARG A 161 -1.77 -8.83 0.33
C ARG A 161 -2.20 -8.97 1.78
N ILE A 162 -1.53 -9.86 2.49
CA ILE A 162 -1.75 -10.14 3.89
C ILE A 162 -0.64 -9.50 4.71
N SER A 163 -0.98 -8.58 5.59
CA SER A 163 -0.06 -7.87 6.46
C SER A 163 -0.27 -8.32 7.91
N ALA A 164 0.80 -8.73 8.56
CA ALA A 164 0.78 -9.08 9.97
C ALA A 164 0.66 -7.84 10.85
N ARG A 165 0.24 -8.01 12.10
CA ARG A 165 0.12 -6.92 13.08
C ARG A 165 1.44 -6.21 13.32
N ALA A 166 1.37 -4.90 13.37
CA ALA A 166 2.44 -4.07 13.89
C ALA A 166 2.66 -4.33 15.39
N SER A 167 3.82 -3.99 15.89
CA SER A 167 4.15 -4.04 17.30
C SER A 167 4.85 -2.74 17.70
N THR A 168 4.54 -2.25 18.88
CA THR A 168 5.17 -1.09 19.49
C THR A 168 5.78 -1.48 20.83
N ARG A 169 6.81 -0.74 21.24
CA ARG A 169 7.46 -0.91 22.53
C ARG A 169 7.84 0.46 23.06
N PHE A 170 7.27 0.89 24.16
CA PHE A 170 7.74 2.06 24.90
C PHE A 170 9.12 1.81 25.47
N GLN A 171 9.89 2.87 25.70
CA GLN A 171 11.25 2.76 26.24
C GLN A 171 11.27 2.00 27.57
N GLY A 172 12.06 0.91 27.63
CA GLY A 172 12.13 0.03 28.81
C GLY A 172 10.97 -0.96 28.96
N GLY A 173 9.97 -0.94 28.07
CA GLY A 173 8.82 -1.84 28.08
C GLY A 173 9.00 -3.11 27.23
N GLN A 174 7.93 -3.88 27.14
CA GLN A 174 7.86 -5.08 26.30
C GLN A 174 7.18 -4.76 24.97
N TRP A 175 7.43 -5.58 23.95
CA TRP A 175 6.74 -5.50 22.67
C TRP A 175 5.26 -5.85 22.82
N MET A 176 4.40 -4.94 22.41
CA MET A 176 2.95 -5.10 22.38
C MET A 176 2.45 -5.04 20.95
N LYS A 177 1.56 -5.97 20.59
CA LYS A 177 0.90 -5.95 19.28
C LYS A 177 -0.16 -4.87 19.22
N VAL A 178 -0.16 -4.10 18.16
CA VAL A 178 -1.18 -3.09 17.89
C VAL A 178 -2.43 -3.79 17.35
N ILE A 179 -3.52 -3.70 18.09
CA ILE A 179 -4.81 -4.30 17.70
C ILE A 179 -5.37 -3.57 16.47
N GLY A 180 -5.87 -4.31 15.49
CA GLY A 180 -6.44 -3.74 14.27
C GLY A 180 -5.42 -3.21 13.25
N SER A 181 -4.14 -3.54 13.41
CA SER A 181 -3.09 -3.17 12.46
C SER A 181 -2.73 -4.28 11.45
N ASP A 182 -3.34 -5.44 11.58
CA ASP A 182 -3.33 -6.48 10.55
C ASP A 182 -4.29 -6.09 9.41
N ALA A 183 -3.94 -6.43 8.19
CA ALA A 183 -4.76 -6.15 7.03
C ALA A 183 -4.71 -7.31 6.03
N ASN A 184 -5.83 -7.53 5.38
CA ASN A 184 -5.96 -8.47 4.27
C ASN A 184 -6.67 -7.78 3.11
N ALA A 185 -5.91 -7.39 2.08
CA ALA A 185 -6.40 -6.65 0.93
C ALA A 185 -6.38 -7.53 -0.32
N ALA A 186 -7.49 -8.25 -0.53
CA ALA A 186 -7.71 -9.06 -1.72
C ALA A 186 -8.54 -8.30 -2.76
N SER A 187 -8.19 -8.44 -4.04
CA SER A 187 -8.91 -7.83 -5.15
C SER A 187 -8.94 -8.70 -6.40
N LEU A 188 -10.03 -8.57 -7.14
CA LEU A 188 -10.17 -9.06 -8.50
C LEU A 188 -9.92 -7.92 -9.47
N ASN A 189 -9.03 -8.13 -10.45
CA ASN A 189 -8.60 -7.08 -11.35
C ASN A 189 -8.95 -7.46 -12.81
N LEU A 190 -9.60 -6.55 -13.50
CA LEU A 190 -9.89 -6.64 -14.92
C LEU A 190 -9.04 -5.60 -15.67
N GLY A 191 -8.27 -6.03 -16.63
CA GLY A 191 -7.43 -5.17 -17.46
C GLY A 191 -7.83 -5.20 -18.92
N VAL A 192 -7.88 -4.04 -19.56
CA VAL A 192 -8.04 -3.90 -21.00
C VAL A 192 -6.85 -3.12 -21.53
N THR A 193 -6.17 -3.69 -22.50
CA THR A 193 -5.05 -3.04 -23.19
C THR A 193 -5.43 -2.81 -24.64
N TYR A 194 -5.23 -1.58 -25.11
CA TYR A 194 -5.49 -1.20 -26.49
C TYR A 194 -4.30 -0.45 -27.10
N ALA A 195 -3.73 -0.99 -28.16
CA ALA A 195 -2.66 -0.34 -28.91
C ALA A 195 -3.24 0.78 -29.79
N LEU A 196 -3.01 2.03 -29.39
CA LEU A 196 -3.42 3.22 -30.15
C LEU A 196 -2.63 3.36 -31.44
N ASN A 197 -1.34 3.10 -31.37
CA ASN A 197 -0.41 3.04 -32.50
C ASN A 197 0.78 2.13 -32.17
N GLN A 198 1.81 2.09 -33.00
CA GLN A 198 2.99 1.23 -32.81
C GLN A 198 3.83 1.58 -31.58
N HIS A 199 3.69 2.81 -31.06
CA HIS A 199 4.50 3.32 -29.94
C HIS A 199 3.66 3.59 -28.67
N THR A 200 2.33 3.68 -28.80
CA THR A 200 1.47 4.12 -27.71
C THR A 200 0.40 3.09 -27.43
N THR A 201 0.27 2.71 -26.19
CA THR A 201 -0.74 1.75 -25.72
C THR A 201 -1.56 2.39 -24.60
N LEU A 202 -2.87 2.21 -24.60
CA LEU A 202 -3.76 2.54 -23.50
C LEU A 202 -4.02 1.28 -22.68
N VAL A 203 -3.74 1.34 -21.40
CA VAL A 203 -4.05 0.28 -20.43
C VAL A 203 -5.07 0.80 -19.43
N THR A 204 -6.22 0.16 -19.35
CA THR A 204 -7.27 0.44 -18.37
C THR A 204 -7.35 -0.73 -17.41
N LEU A 205 -7.27 -0.45 -16.12
CA LEU A 205 -7.34 -1.45 -15.05
C LEU A 205 -8.51 -1.10 -14.12
N LEU A 206 -9.40 -2.04 -13.91
CA LEU A 206 -10.47 -2.00 -12.93
C LEU A 206 -10.19 -3.05 -11.86
N GLY A 207 -10.05 -2.63 -10.61
CA GLY A 207 -9.95 -3.51 -9.45
C GLY A 207 -11.22 -3.46 -8.61
N ILE A 208 -11.65 -4.61 -8.14
CA ILE A 208 -12.81 -4.80 -7.25
C ILE A 208 -12.29 -5.42 -5.96
N GLY A 209 -12.50 -4.75 -4.83
CA GLY A 209 -12.12 -5.26 -3.51
C GLY A 209 -12.97 -6.46 -3.10
N LEU A 210 -12.33 -7.47 -2.54
CA LEU A 210 -12.97 -8.70 -2.06
C LEU A 210 -12.96 -8.82 -0.53
N THR A 211 -12.18 -7.97 0.13
CA THR A 211 -12.02 -7.95 1.59
C THR A 211 -12.22 -6.54 2.12
N PRO A 212 -12.60 -6.37 3.40
CA PRO A 212 -12.86 -5.05 4.00
C PRO A 212 -11.68 -4.08 3.95
N ASP A 213 -10.44 -4.59 3.90
CA ASP A 213 -9.23 -3.75 3.87
C ASP A 213 -8.82 -3.37 2.43
N ALA A 214 -9.45 -3.94 1.41
CA ALA A 214 -9.26 -3.55 0.03
C ALA A 214 -10.19 -2.38 -0.34
N PRO A 215 -9.75 -1.46 -1.22
CA PRO A 215 -10.66 -0.46 -1.78
C PRO A 215 -11.85 -1.13 -2.49
N ASP A 216 -13.07 -0.62 -2.32
CA ASP A 216 -14.27 -1.17 -2.97
C ASP A 216 -14.07 -1.31 -4.48
N PHE A 217 -13.50 -0.27 -5.10
CA PHE A 217 -13.05 -0.33 -6.50
C PHE A 217 -11.86 0.62 -6.73
N THR A 218 -11.05 0.28 -7.72
CA THR A 218 -9.97 1.13 -8.23
C THR A 218 -10.06 1.19 -9.74
N LEU A 219 -9.85 2.38 -10.30
CA LEU A 219 -9.76 2.58 -11.73
C LEU A 219 -8.44 3.29 -12.05
N ALA A 220 -7.64 2.68 -12.92
CA ALA A 220 -6.37 3.25 -13.31
C ALA A 220 -6.21 3.24 -14.83
N PHE A 221 -5.64 4.33 -15.34
CA PHE A 221 -5.27 4.48 -16.75
C PHE A 221 -3.76 4.64 -16.84
N LYS A 222 -3.15 3.91 -17.76
CA LYS A 222 -1.72 4.04 -18.07
C LYS A 222 -1.56 4.19 -19.58
N ILE A 223 -0.65 5.05 -19.99
CA ILE A 223 -0.32 5.30 -21.40
C ILE A 223 1.18 5.07 -21.58
N PRO A 224 1.64 3.81 -21.64
CA PRO A 224 3.03 3.52 -21.96
C PRO A 224 3.36 3.98 -23.39
N TYR A 225 4.54 4.59 -23.51
CA TYR A 225 5.10 5.01 -24.79
C TYR A 225 6.47 4.33 -24.97
N MET A 226 6.63 3.65 -26.11
CA MET A 226 7.92 3.06 -26.50
C MET A 226 8.65 4.01 -27.44
N LEU A 227 9.90 4.29 -27.11
CA LEU A 227 10.83 5.10 -27.91
C LEU A 227 11.37 4.32 -29.10
#